data_34671d38c418acdd46432e0de5776be4
#
_entry.id   34671d38c418acdd46432e0de5776be4
#
_cell.length_a   1.000
_cell.length_b   1.000
_cell.length_c   1.000
_cell.angle_alpha   90.00
_cell.angle_beta   90.00
_cell.angle_gamma   90.00
#
_symmetry.space_group_name_H-M   'P 1'
#
loop_
_entity.id
_entity.type
_entity.pdbx_description
1 polymer ?
#
loop_
_entity_poly.entity_id
_entity_poly.type
_entity_poly.pdbx_seq_one_letter_code
_entity_poly.pdbx_strand_id
1 'polypeptide(L)'
;MNSKQAKEFINALDALVAEKGIDKEIVIDAMETAMANAYKKNTGITNVKATVDAETGKIRLFTYKTVVNDDPVENEDGELVEPVSDETTQIKIEDAEKIVKGIKVGETIDTEVKIIPEEFGRVAVLSAKQIIVQKVKEAEKELVNEEFKDKQDEILIGTLSREDSKNYYVDLGRAHGVLPKDEIIPGEKLEMGSSIKVYVSKIEMGTKGIFILLSRSHYGFVKRLLENEIPELSDGTVILYSVAREAGSRSKIAVYTDYDKVDPVGAIIGEKGNRINRVLSQLNGEKIDVILYDRDPAKFIQNALSPARDVEVRIVDEKNREAIAIVNDENSSLAIGKKGQNVKLASRLTKYKILIKKVGELDEE
;
A
#
# COMPACT_ATOMS: atom_id res chain seq x y z
N MET A 1 23.74 -36.48 7.88
CA MET A 1 23.19 -36.48 6.50
C MET A 1 24.23 -36.99 5.55
N ASN A 2 23.89 -37.93 4.65
CA ASN A 2 24.82 -38.48 3.67
C ASN A 2 25.14 -37.41 2.60
N SER A 3 26.34 -37.40 2.03
CA SER A 3 26.78 -36.42 1.02
C SER A 3 25.82 -36.27 -0.17
N LYS A 4 25.11 -37.33 -0.55
CA LYS A 4 24.07 -37.30 -1.60
C LYS A 4 22.84 -36.54 -1.18
N GLN A 5 22.36 -36.75 0.04
CA GLN A 5 21.20 -36.06 0.61
C GLN A 5 21.50 -34.55 0.83
N ALA A 6 22.73 -34.20 1.18
CA ALA A 6 23.14 -32.80 1.31
C ALA A 6 23.11 -32.06 -0.05
N LYS A 7 23.60 -32.72 -1.12
CA LYS A 7 23.52 -32.16 -2.48
C LYS A 7 22.08 -32.02 -2.99
N GLU A 8 21.25 -33.03 -2.79
CA GLU A 8 19.82 -32.96 -3.16
C GLU A 8 19.11 -31.82 -2.41
N PHE A 9 19.47 -31.62 -1.15
CA PHE A 9 18.94 -30.52 -0.34
C PHE A 9 19.35 -29.14 -0.88
N ILE A 10 20.63 -28.93 -1.18
CA ILE A 10 21.10 -27.65 -1.74
C ILE A 10 20.43 -27.38 -3.08
N ASN A 11 20.32 -28.36 -3.96
CA ASN A 11 19.64 -28.20 -5.24
C ASN A 11 18.16 -27.82 -5.07
N ALA A 12 17.47 -28.40 -4.09
CA ALA A 12 16.09 -28.05 -3.78
C ALA A 12 15.97 -26.60 -3.21
N LEU A 13 16.93 -26.20 -2.38
CA LEU A 13 17.02 -24.84 -1.84
C LEU A 13 17.26 -23.82 -2.95
N ASP A 14 18.22 -24.07 -3.84
CA ASP A 14 18.54 -23.18 -4.95
C ASP A 14 17.37 -23.07 -5.94
N ALA A 15 16.65 -24.17 -6.20
CA ALA A 15 15.44 -24.16 -7.02
C ALA A 15 14.34 -23.29 -6.38
N LEU A 16 14.15 -23.38 -5.07
CA LEU A 16 13.15 -22.62 -4.32
C LEU A 16 13.49 -21.12 -4.28
N VAL A 17 14.75 -20.79 -4.08
CA VAL A 17 15.27 -19.42 -4.17
C VAL A 17 15.03 -18.83 -5.55
N ALA A 18 15.36 -19.59 -6.62
CA ALA A 18 15.17 -19.14 -8.00
C ALA A 18 13.68 -18.98 -8.37
N GLU A 19 12.83 -19.92 -7.94
CA GLU A 19 11.37 -19.88 -8.25
C GLU A 19 10.65 -18.74 -7.54
N LYS A 20 11.02 -18.46 -6.29
CA LYS A 20 10.28 -17.52 -5.42
C LYS A 20 10.94 -16.15 -5.32
N GLY A 21 12.16 -15.98 -5.82
CA GLY A 21 12.90 -14.72 -5.72
C GLY A 21 13.27 -14.33 -4.29
N ILE A 22 13.42 -15.30 -3.39
CA ILE A 22 13.70 -15.10 -1.98
C ILE A 22 15.20 -15.22 -1.76
N ASP A 23 15.75 -14.44 -0.82
CA ASP A 23 17.15 -14.55 -0.46
C ASP A 23 17.43 -15.91 0.19
N LYS A 24 18.53 -16.55 -0.24
CA LYS A 24 18.99 -17.84 0.27
C LYS A 24 19.28 -17.80 1.77
N GLU A 25 19.78 -16.68 2.29
CA GLU A 25 20.08 -16.49 3.70
C GLU A 25 18.82 -16.56 4.58
N ILE A 26 17.71 -15.99 4.12
CA ILE A 26 16.43 -16.04 4.83
C ILE A 26 15.94 -17.48 4.98
N VAL A 27 16.11 -18.30 3.95
CA VAL A 27 15.70 -19.72 3.99
C VAL A 27 16.59 -20.53 4.91
N ILE A 28 17.90 -20.25 4.91
CA ILE A 28 18.88 -20.89 5.81
C ILE A 28 18.57 -20.54 7.26
N ASP A 29 18.37 -19.27 7.60
CA ASP A 29 18.02 -18.83 8.96
C ASP A 29 16.73 -19.50 9.47
N ALA A 30 15.74 -19.60 8.59
CA ALA A 30 14.49 -20.31 8.90
C ALA A 30 14.74 -21.80 9.21
N MET A 31 15.63 -22.44 8.50
CA MET A 31 16.00 -23.83 8.74
C MET A 31 16.77 -24.01 10.03
N GLU A 32 17.74 -23.14 10.31
CA GLU A 32 18.51 -23.14 11.55
C GLU A 32 17.58 -23.01 12.77
N THR A 33 16.66 -22.03 12.70
CA THR A 33 15.61 -21.84 13.72
C THR A 33 14.72 -23.08 13.89
N ALA A 34 14.31 -23.70 12.80
CA ALA A 34 13.46 -24.89 12.82
C ALA A 34 14.16 -26.07 13.48
N MET A 35 15.42 -26.29 13.13
CA MET A 35 16.23 -27.38 13.69
C MET A 35 16.50 -27.19 15.19
N ALA A 36 16.83 -25.96 15.60
CA ALA A 36 17.00 -25.62 17.01
C ALA A 36 15.72 -25.88 17.82
N ASN A 37 14.55 -25.43 17.31
CA ASN A 37 13.27 -25.63 17.95
C ASN A 37 12.85 -27.11 18.03
N ALA A 38 13.14 -27.88 16.99
CA ALA A 38 12.86 -29.30 16.98
C ALA A 38 13.73 -30.06 18.00
N TYR A 39 15.00 -29.71 18.11
CA TYR A 39 15.91 -30.29 19.11
C TYR A 39 15.42 -29.95 20.53
N LYS A 40 15.10 -28.69 20.78
CA LYS A 40 14.52 -28.20 22.02
C LYS A 40 13.28 -28.98 22.43
N LYS A 41 12.37 -29.24 21.48
CA LYS A 41 11.13 -30.00 21.74
C LYS A 41 11.38 -31.46 22.08
N ASN A 42 12.39 -32.07 21.48
CA ASN A 42 12.70 -33.49 21.70
C ASN A 42 13.55 -33.77 22.95
N THR A 43 14.43 -32.84 23.32
CA THR A 43 15.39 -33.03 24.42
C THR A 43 15.07 -32.24 25.67
N GLY A 44 14.22 -31.22 25.57
CA GLY A 44 13.94 -30.28 26.66
C GLY A 44 15.05 -29.22 26.87
N ILE A 45 16.16 -29.31 26.13
CA ILE A 45 17.28 -28.36 26.22
C ILE A 45 16.90 -27.07 25.52
N THR A 46 16.91 -25.93 26.22
CA THR A 46 16.41 -24.65 25.70
C THR A 46 17.45 -23.83 24.95
N ASN A 47 18.72 -23.98 25.30
CA ASN A 47 19.88 -23.23 24.80
C ASN A 47 20.56 -23.98 23.66
N VAL A 48 19.87 -24.01 22.50
CA VAL A 48 20.32 -24.71 21.29
C VAL A 48 20.32 -23.75 20.13
N LYS A 49 21.37 -23.82 19.31
CA LYS A 49 21.44 -23.20 17.99
C LYS A 49 21.84 -24.24 16.93
N ALA A 50 21.33 -24.06 15.74
CA ALA A 50 21.70 -24.85 14.58
C ALA A 50 22.45 -23.98 13.58
N THR A 51 23.33 -24.55 12.80
CA THR A 51 23.96 -23.90 11.65
C THR A 51 23.86 -24.80 10.44
N VAL A 52 23.53 -24.19 9.29
CA VAL A 52 23.42 -24.86 7.99
C VAL A 52 24.41 -24.22 7.03
N ASP A 53 25.37 -25.02 6.59
CA ASP A 53 26.35 -24.58 5.60
C ASP A 53 25.69 -24.46 4.22
N ALA A 54 25.66 -23.23 3.68
CA ALA A 54 24.96 -22.87 2.45
C ALA A 54 25.52 -23.56 1.19
N GLU A 55 26.79 -24.02 1.21
CA GLU A 55 27.43 -24.62 0.07
C GLU A 55 27.39 -26.18 0.15
N THR A 56 27.61 -26.71 1.34
CA THR A 56 27.72 -28.17 1.54
C THR A 56 26.42 -28.79 2.04
N GLY A 57 25.46 -28.00 2.52
CA GLY A 57 24.21 -28.47 3.15
C GLY A 57 24.48 -29.19 4.48
N LYS A 58 25.65 -29.02 5.08
CA LYS A 58 26.00 -29.68 6.34
C LYS A 58 25.31 -28.96 7.50
N ILE A 59 24.54 -29.73 8.26
CA ILE A 59 23.82 -29.24 9.44
C ILE A 59 24.65 -29.58 10.67
N ARG A 60 24.86 -28.60 11.55
CA ARG A 60 25.47 -28.74 12.85
C ARG A 60 24.54 -28.18 13.91
N LEU A 61 24.53 -28.85 15.07
CA LEU A 61 23.78 -28.41 16.24
C LEU A 61 24.74 -28.08 17.36
N PHE A 62 24.51 -26.99 18.05
CA PHE A 62 25.29 -26.55 19.18
C PHE A 62 24.39 -26.29 20.36
N THR A 63 24.79 -26.76 21.54
CA THR A 63 24.27 -26.25 22.79
C THR A 63 25.19 -25.13 23.27
N TYR A 64 24.64 -24.08 23.84
CA TYR A 64 25.45 -22.97 24.38
C TYR A 64 25.15 -22.73 25.84
N LYS A 65 26.16 -22.30 26.58
CA LYS A 65 26.01 -21.84 27.95
C LYS A 65 26.46 -20.39 28.05
N THR A 66 25.63 -19.57 28.70
CA THR A 66 25.98 -18.17 28.94
C THR A 66 26.87 -18.04 30.15
N VAL A 67 27.97 -17.28 30.01
CA VAL A 67 28.92 -17.03 31.13
C VAL A 67 28.26 -16.04 32.10
N VAL A 68 28.17 -16.45 33.35
CA VAL A 68 27.60 -15.65 34.42
C VAL A 68 28.65 -15.36 35.52
N ASN A 69 28.47 -14.25 36.22
CA ASN A 69 29.35 -13.92 37.34
C ASN A 69 29.01 -14.82 38.54
N ASP A 70 30.00 -15.08 39.37
CA ASP A 70 29.83 -15.86 40.62
C ASP A 70 29.40 -15.03 41.82
N ASP A 71 29.48 -13.69 41.68
CA ASP A 71 29.14 -12.78 42.79
C ASP A 71 27.62 -12.65 42.97
N PRO A 72 27.14 -12.62 44.23
CA PRO A 72 25.73 -12.31 44.53
C PRO A 72 25.32 -10.96 43.92
N VAL A 73 24.19 -10.92 43.23
CA VAL A 73 23.64 -9.71 42.63
C VAL A 73 22.59 -9.13 43.56
N GLU A 74 22.65 -7.81 43.86
CA GLU A 74 21.66 -7.09 44.61
C GLU A 74 20.36 -6.96 43.79
N ASN A 75 19.23 -7.47 44.29
CA ASN A 75 17.92 -7.32 43.66
C ASN A 75 17.37 -5.89 43.86
N GLU A 76 16.22 -5.58 43.24
CA GLU A 76 15.57 -4.26 43.33
C GLU A 76 15.18 -3.90 44.77
N ASP A 77 15.12 -4.86 45.69
CA ASP A 77 14.81 -4.68 47.12
C ASP A 77 16.05 -4.55 48.00
N GLY A 78 17.26 -4.57 47.43
CA GLY A 78 18.54 -4.42 48.13
C GLY A 78 19.01 -5.68 48.82
N GLU A 79 18.48 -6.86 48.51
CA GLU A 79 18.93 -8.15 49.05
C GLU A 79 19.93 -8.81 48.10
N LEU A 80 21.04 -9.33 48.65
CA LEU A 80 22.01 -10.11 47.91
C LEU A 80 21.41 -11.49 47.58
N VAL A 81 21.04 -11.69 46.35
CA VAL A 81 20.54 -12.97 45.79
C VAL A 81 21.68 -13.71 45.18
N GLU A 82 21.95 -14.94 45.58
CA GLU A 82 22.87 -15.80 44.88
C GLU A 82 22.34 -16.01 43.43
N PRO A 83 23.18 -15.84 42.40
CA PRO A 83 22.76 -16.07 41.04
C PRO A 83 22.28 -17.51 40.91
N VAL A 84 21.01 -17.68 40.50
CA VAL A 84 20.45 -19.01 40.24
C VAL A 84 21.16 -19.53 38.99
N SER A 85 22.23 -20.30 39.22
CA SER A 85 22.98 -20.92 38.15
C SER A 85 22.22 -22.18 37.69
N ASP A 86 21.44 -22.05 36.64
CA ASP A 86 20.98 -23.22 35.92
C ASP A 86 22.17 -23.82 35.19
N GLU A 87 22.77 -24.89 35.73
CA GLU A 87 23.95 -25.55 35.20
C GLU A 87 23.74 -26.06 33.76
N THR A 88 22.49 -26.13 33.31
CA THR A 88 22.17 -26.56 31.94
C THR A 88 22.33 -25.42 30.92
N THR A 89 22.08 -24.18 31.33
CA THR A 89 22.06 -23.00 30.44
C THR A 89 23.16 -21.98 30.73
N GLN A 90 23.79 -22.08 31.91
CA GLN A 90 24.78 -21.13 32.41
C GLN A 90 26.10 -21.83 32.80
N ILE A 91 27.19 -21.09 32.76
CA ILE A 91 28.49 -21.51 33.21
C ILE A 91 29.16 -20.37 33.95
N LYS A 92 29.77 -20.68 35.09
CA LYS A 92 30.51 -19.72 35.89
C LYS A 92 31.76 -19.24 35.17
N ILE A 93 32.12 -17.97 35.38
CA ILE A 93 33.27 -17.37 34.72
C ILE A 93 34.59 -18.13 34.98
N GLU A 94 34.78 -18.64 36.18
CA GLU A 94 35.97 -19.43 36.54
C GLU A 94 36.10 -20.72 35.73
N ASP A 95 35.00 -21.41 35.43
CA ASP A 95 34.99 -22.63 34.64
C ASP A 95 34.99 -22.32 33.13
N ALA A 96 34.40 -21.20 32.74
CA ALA A 96 34.40 -20.69 31.37
C ALA A 96 35.82 -20.33 30.91
N GLU A 97 36.64 -19.70 31.77
CA GLU A 97 38.03 -19.34 31.48
C GLU A 97 38.94 -20.55 31.31
N LYS A 98 38.64 -21.70 31.94
CA LYS A 98 39.37 -22.95 31.71
C LYS A 98 39.17 -23.50 30.29
N ILE A 99 38.05 -23.16 29.67
CA ILE A 99 37.69 -23.61 28.32
C ILE A 99 38.15 -22.59 27.27
N VAL A 100 37.83 -21.28 27.49
CA VAL A 100 38.19 -20.19 26.60
C VAL A 100 38.84 -19.07 27.37
N LYS A 101 40.15 -18.85 27.17
CA LYS A 101 40.90 -17.80 27.88
C LYS A 101 40.41 -16.41 27.50
N GLY A 102 40.10 -15.60 28.53
CA GLY A 102 39.71 -14.20 28.34
C GLY A 102 38.24 -13.98 27.96
N ILE A 103 37.39 -14.98 28.15
CA ILE A 103 35.95 -14.85 27.96
C ILE A 103 35.33 -13.92 29.01
N LYS A 104 34.31 -13.18 28.63
CA LYS A 104 33.66 -12.21 29.51
C LYS A 104 32.27 -12.69 29.92
N VAL A 105 31.78 -12.15 31.04
CA VAL A 105 30.41 -12.34 31.48
C VAL A 105 29.43 -11.84 30.41
N GLY A 106 28.42 -12.66 30.10
CA GLY A 106 27.44 -12.42 29.05
C GLY A 106 27.80 -13.05 27.71
N GLU A 107 29.04 -13.52 27.50
CA GLU A 107 29.42 -14.28 26.30
C GLU A 107 28.93 -15.73 26.40
N THR A 108 28.90 -16.44 25.27
CA THR A 108 28.42 -17.83 25.23
C THR A 108 29.54 -18.80 24.84
N ILE A 109 29.54 -19.98 25.44
CA ILE A 109 30.41 -21.10 25.05
C ILE A 109 29.55 -22.13 24.32
N ASP A 110 29.92 -22.42 23.07
CA ASP A 110 29.24 -23.37 22.22
C ASP A 110 29.86 -24.76 22.34
N THR A 111 29.04 -25.79 22.45
CA THR A 111 29.43 -27.19 22.44
C THR A 111 28.69 -27.91 21.33
N GLU A 112 29.41 -28.48 20.36
CA GLU A 112 28.82 -29.22 19.25
C GLU A 112 28.17 -30.52 19.73
N VAL A 113 26.94 -30.78 19.35
CA VAL A 113 26.19 -32.00 19.63
C VAL A 113 26.68 -33.11 18.70
N LYS A 114 27.40 -34.09 19.23
CA LYS A 114 28.01 -35.16 18.45
C LYS A 114 27.01 -36.23 17.97
N ILE A 115 25.91 -36.42 18.65
CA ILE A 115 24.92 -37.46 18.33
C ILE A 115 23.55 -36.75 18.12
N ILE A 116 23.08 -36.81 16.89
CA ILE A 116 21.72 -36.38 16.57
C ILE A 116 20.83 -37.63 16.61
N PRO A 117 19.89 -37.78 17.53
CA PRO A 117 19.01 -38.96 17.62
C PRO A 117 18.26 -39.20 16.31
N GLU A 118 18.13 -40.48 15.88
CA GLU A 118 17.39 -40.81 14.64
C GLU A 118 15.91 -40.37 14.69
N GLU A 119 15.27 -40.39 15.87
CA GLU A 119 13.91 -39.90 16.09
C GLU A 119 13.74 -38.40 15.87
N PHE A 120 14.84 -37.63 15.91
CA PHE A 120 14.88 -36.22 15.57
C PHE A 120 14.41 -35.94 14.15
N GLY A 121 14.52 -36.94 13.26
CA GLY A 121 14.26 -36.75 11.84
C GLY A 121 12.82 -36.34 11.50
N ARG A 122 11.80 -36.99 12.01
CA ARG A 122 10.41 -36.75 11.55
C ARG A 122 9.81 -35.46 12.10
N VAL A 123 9.93 -35.23 13.40
CA VAL A 123 9.37 -34.02 14.03
C VAL A 123 10.18 -32.80 13.63
N ALA A 124 11.49 -32.93 13.53
CA ALA A 124 12.39 -31.88 13.05
C ALA A 124 12.07 -31.47 11.60
N VAL A 125 11.93 -32.46 10.69
CA VAL A 125 11.60 -32.21 9.28
C VAL A 125 10.24 -31.53 9.13
N LEU A 126 9.22 -31.97 9.89
CA LEU A 126 7.90 -31.34 9.85
C LEU A 126 7.92 -29.90 10.39
N SER A 127 8.61 -29.66 11.51
CA SER A 127 8.75 -28.33 12.08
C SER A 127 9.57 -27.42 11.15
N ALA A 128 10.68 -27.92 10.60
CA ALA A 128 11.49 -27.22 9.62
C ALA A 128 10.67 -26.82 8.39
N LYS A 129 9.93 -27.77 7.81
CA LYS A 129 9.05 -27.51 6.67
C LYS A 129 8.01 -26.42 6.99
N GLN A 130 7.42 -26.44 8.16
CA GLN A 130 6.42 -25.49 8.57
C GLN A 130 6.99 -24.06 8.72
N ILE A 131 8.18 -23.93 9.33
CA ILE A 131 8.86 -22.64 9.49
C ILE A 131 9.39 -22.13 8.15
N ILE A 132 9.94 -23.02 7.31
CA ILE A 132 10.35 -22.63 5.94
C ILE A 132 9.15 -22.08 5.17
N VAL A 133 8.01 -22.76 5.17
CA VAL A 133 6.80 -22.28 4.51
C VAL A 133 6.34 -20.94 5.09
N GLN A 134 6.47 -20.75 6.38
CA GLN A 134 6.13 -19.48 7.02
C GLN A 134 7.09 -18.36 6.60
N LYS A 135 8.41 -18.60 6.66
CA LYS A 135 9.43 -17.62 6.26
C LYS A 135 9.35 -17.26 4.78
N VAL A 136 9.11 -18.26 3.92
CA VAL A 136 8.85 -18.04 2.49
C VAL A 136 7.66 -17.10 2.31
N LYS A 137 6.54 -17.35 3.01
CA LYS A 137 5.36 -16.48 2.96
C LYS A 137 5.63 -15.08 3.52
N GLU A 138 6.44 -14.95 4.57
CA GLU A 138 6.83 -13.65 5.12
C GLU A 138 7.67 -12.86 4.11
N ALA A 139 8.66 -13.50 3.47
CA ALA A 139 9.49 -12.88 2.45
C ALA A 139 8.69 -12.53 1.17
N GLU A 140 7.80 -13.43 0.69
CA GLU A 140 6.86 -13.12 -0.40
C GLU A 140 5.99 -11.90 -0.06
N LYS A 141 5.52 -11.81 1.18
CA LYS A 141 4.74 -10.68 1.67
C LYS A 141 5.54 -9.37 1.69
N GLU A 142 6.80 -9.43 2.13
CA GLU A 142 7.69 -8.26 2.11
C GLU A 142 7.93 -7.74 0.69
N LEU A 143 8.23 -8.64 -0.25
CA LEU A 143 8.38 -8.28 -1.67
C LEU A 143 7.11 -7.63 -2.25
N VAL A 144 5.94 -8.18 -1.92
CA VAL A 144 4.66 -7.59 -2.34
C VAL A 144 4.45 -6.22 -1.69
N ASN A 145 4.77 -6.07 -0.41
CA ASN A 145 4.69 -4.78 0.28
C ASN A 145 5.60 -3.72 -0.37
N GLU A 146 6.84 -4.08 -0.69
CA GLU A 146 7.78 -3.19 -1.38
C GLU A 146 7.27 -2.78 -2.76
N GLU A 147 6.71 -3.71 -3.54
CA GLU A 147 6.18 -3.44 -4.87
C GLU A 147 4.99 -2.47 -4.84
N PHE A 148 4.14 -2.58 -3.81
CA PHE A 148 2.89 -1.81 -3.74
C PHE A 148 2.94 -0.59 -2.83
N LYS A 149 3.97 -0.41 -1.99
CA LYS A 149 4.03 0.69 -1.00
C LYS A 149 3.82 2.09 -1.60
N ASP A 150 4.34 2.31 -2.81
CA ASP A 150 4.30 3.60 -3.50
C ASP A 150 3.18 3.65 -4.57
N LYS A 151 2.28 2.66 -4.59
CA LYS A 151 1.19 2.58 -5.58
C LYS A 151 -0.11 3.23 -5.12
N GLN A 152 -0.16 3.75 -3.89
CA GLN A 152 -1.31 4.54 -3.45
C GLN A 152 -1.45 5.79 -4.33
N ASP A 153 -2.68 6.17 -4.60
CA ASP A 153 -3.04 7.27 -5.50
C ASP A 153 -2.69 7.05 -6.99
N GLU A 154 -2.32 5.83 -7.40
CA GLU A 154 -2.02 5.46 -8.79
C GLU A 154 -3.16 4.68 -9.46
N ILE A 155 -3.13 4.61 -10.79
CA ILE A 155 -3.98 3.69 -11.57
C ILE A 155 -3.18 2.42 -11.86
N LEU A 156 -3.78 1.29 -11.50
CA LEU A 156 -3.28 -0.02 -11.87
C LEU A 156 -4.23 -0.68 -12.88
N ILE A 157 -3.67 -1.59 -13.66
CA ILE A 157 -4.43 -2.46 -14.56
C ILE A 157 -4.42 -3.86 -13.94
N GLY A 158 -5.59 -4.44 -13.78
CA GLY A 158 -5.73 -5.79 -13.26
C GLY A 158 -6.84 -6.55 -13.98
N THR A 159 -7.05 -7.79 -13.57
CA THR A 159 -8.09 -8.66 -14.12
C THR A 159 -9.13 -8.96 -13.06
N LEU A 160 -10.41 -8.84 -13.39
CA LEU A 160 -11.50 -9.23 -12.49
C LEU A 160 -11.49 -10.75 -12.27
N SER A 161 -11.07 -11.16 -11.07
CA SER A 161 -10.82 -12.59 -10.74
C SER A 161 -11.96 -13.25 -10.01
N ARG A 162 -12.66 -12.51 -9.16
CA ARG A 162 -13.74 -13.02 -8.31
C ARG A 162 -14.73 -11.92 -7.95
N GLU A 163 -15.97 -12.31 -7.69
CA GLU A 163 -17.05 -11.45 -7.18
C GLU A 163 -17.68 -12.09 -5.95
N ASP A 164 -18.04 -11.28 -4.97
CA ASP A 164 -18.92 -11.66 -3.87
C ASP A 164 -20.13 -10.71 -3.77
N SER A 165 -20.89 -10.80 -2.68
CA SER A 165 -22.08 -9.97 -2.49
C SER A 165 -21.80 -8.46 -2.42
N LYS A 166 -20.62 -8.06 -1.95
CA LYS A 166 -20.24 -6.67 -1.67
C LYS A 166 -19.09 -6.16 -2.54
N ASN A 167 -18.22 -7.05 -3.00
CA ASN A 167 -16.96 -6.67 -3.62
C ASN A 167 -16.69 -7.44 -4.91
N TYR A 168 -15.93 -6.79 -5.78
CA TYR A 168 -15.13 -7.42 -6.81
C TYR A 168 -13.69 -7.56 -6.31
N TYR A 169 -13.00 -8.60 -6.76
CA TYR A 169 -11.59 -8.82 -6.50
C TYR A 169 -10.83 -8.71 -7.81
N VAL A 170 -9.82 -7.87 -7.82
CA VAL A 170 -9.00 -7.60 -8.98
C VAL A 170 -7.63 -8.21 -8.77
N ASP A 171 -7.23 -9.08 -9.67
CA ASP A 171 -5.89 -9.64 -9.70
C ASP A 171 -4.93 -8.60 -10.30
N LEU A 172 -3.96 -8.17 -9.50
CA LEU A 172 -2.93 -7.19 -9.85
C LEU A 172 -1.57 -7.86 -10.12
N GLY A 173 -1.56 -9.19 -10.30
CA GLY A 173 -0.37 -10.00 -10.49
C GLY A 173 0.09 -10.65 -9.18
N ARG A 174 0.89 -9.94 -8.37
CA ARG A 174 1.38 -10.47 -7.09
C ARG A 174 0.44 -10.23 -5.91
N ALA A 175 -0.53 -9.34 -6.06
CA ALA A 175 -1.52 -9.03 -5.04
C ALA A 175 -2.93 -8.99 -5.62
N HIS A 176 -3.91 -9.09 -4.73
CA HIS A 176 -5.31 -8.89 -5.07
C HIS A 176 -5.81 -7.59 -4.43
N GLY A 177 -6.46 -6.76 -5.24
CA GLY A 177 -7.15 -5.58 -4.75
C GLY A 177 -8.63 -5.85 -4.54
N VAL A 178 -9.22 -5.13 -3.59
CA VAL A 178 -10.65 -5.18 -3.30
C VAL A 178 -11.30 -3.94 -3.89
N LEU A 179 -12.27 -4.14 -4.78
CA LEU A 179 -13.09 -3.09 -5.39
C LEU A 179 -14.53 -3.24 -4.88
N PRO A 180 -14.95 -2.44 -3.88
CA PRO A 180 -16.32 -2.46 -3.39
C PRO A 180 -17.33 -2.13 -4.50
N LYS A 181 -18.52 -2.71 -4.46
CA LYS A 181 -19.57 -2.47 -5.47
C LYS A 181 -20.13 -1.05 -5.45
N ASP A 182 -20.00 -0.33 -4.35
CA ASP A 182 -20.31 1.09 -4.22
C ASP A 182 -19.21 2.01 -4.75
N GLU A 183 -18.02 1.46 -4.99
CA GLU A 183 -16.87 2.16 -5.58
C GLU A 183 -16.70 1.93 -7.08
N ILE A 184 -17.62 1.26 -7.75
CA ILE A 184 -17.68 1.21 -9.21
C ILE A 184 -18.38 2.46 -9.77
N ILE A 185 -18.20 2.73 -11.07
CA ILE A 185 -18.94 3.80 -11.72
C ILE A 185 -20.42 3.38 -11.83
N PRO A 186 -21.36 4.21 -11.38
CA PRO A 186 -22.79 3.89 -11.47
C PRO A 186 -23.23 3.51 -12.90
N GLY A 187 -23.88 2.35 -13.01
CA GLY A 187 -24.36 1.83 -14.29
C GLY A 187 -23.29 1.10 -15.14
N GLU A 188 -22.06 1.01 -14.66
CA GLU A 188 -21.00 0.23 -15.31
C GLU A 188 -21.25 -1.27 -15.14
N LYS A 189 -21.10 -2.01 -16.23
CA LYS A 189 -21.17 -3.48 -16.20
C LYS A 189 -19.77 -4.04 -16.29
N LEU A 190 -19.38 -4.77 -15.27
CA LEU A 190 -18.06 -5.42 -15.18
C LEU A 190 -18.20 -6.90 -15.54
N GLU A 191 -17.35 -7.36 -16.44
CA GLU A 191 -17.33 -8.76 -16.88
C GLU A 191 -16.18 -9.51 -16.22
N MET A 192 -16.48 -10.66 -15.59
CA MET A 192 -15.45 -11.48 -14.95
C MET A 192 -14.43 -11.96 -15.99
N GLY A 193 -13.16 -11.95 -15.60
CA GLY A 193 -12.04 -12.27 -16.48
C GLY A 193 -11.58 -11.13 -17.40
N SER A 194 -12.28 -9.98 -17.43
CA SER A 194 -11.87 -8.83 -18.20
C SER A 194 -10.78 -8.02 -17.51
N SER A 195 -9.97 -7.32 -18.31
CA SER A 195 -8.99 -6.35 -17.83
C SER A 195 -9.68 -5.05 -17.45
N ILE A 196 -9.30 -4.47 -16.32
CA ILE A 196 -9.89 -3.24 -15.79
C ILE A 196 -8.82 -2.30 -15.24
N LYS A 197 -8.99 -0.99 -15.50
CA LYS A 197 -8.22 0.08 -14.84
C LYS A 197 -8.87 0.44 -13.53
N VAL A 198 -8.11 0.47 -12.46
CA VAL A 198 -8.58 0.77 -11.10
C VAL A 198 -7.65 1.77 -10.42
N TYR A 199 -8.22 2.67 -9.64
CA TYR A 199 -7.48 3.59 -8.81
C TYR A 199 -7.24 2.98 -7.43
N VAL A 200 -6.01 3.08 -6.95
CA VAL A 200 -5.63 2.61 -5.60
C VAL A 200 -5.96 3.70 -4.59
N SER A 201 -7.08 3.57 -3.91
CA SER A 201 -7.54 4.57 -2.94
C SER A 201 -6.83 4.45 -1.59
N LYS A 202 -6.47 3.22 -1.19
CA LYS A 202 -5.78 2.97 0.08
C LYS A 202 -4.96 1.69 0.03
N ILE A 203 -3.81 1.73 0.69
CA ILE A 203 -2.98 0.55 0.93
C ILE A 203 -2.78 0.42 2.43
N GLU A 204 -3.09 -0.75 2.99
CA GLU A 204 -2.87 -1.07 4.40
C GLU A 204 -2.05 -2.35 4.52
N MET A 205 -1.02 -2.29 5.37
CA MET A 205 -0.21 -3.46 5.69
C MET A 205 -0.79 -4.13 6.93
N GLY A 206 -1.40 -5.30 6.76
CA GLY A 206 -1.98 -6.08 7.84
C GLY A 206 -1.18 -7.33 8.20
N THR A 207 -1.54 -7.97 9.32
CA THR A 207 -0.95 -9.25 9.76
C THR A 207 -1.11 -10.37 8.74
N LYS A 208 -2.20 -10.34 7.96
CA LYS A 208 -2.51 -11.34 6.92
C LYS A 208 -1.94 -11.01 5.53
N GLY A 209 -1.28 -9.86 5.36
CA GLY A 209 -0.77 -9.39 4.07
C GLY A 209 -1.19 -7.96 3.77
N ILE A 210 -0.91 -7.52 2.56
CA ILE A 210 -1.30 -6.21 2.05
C ILE A 210 -2.80 -6.20 1.72
N PHE A 211 -3.47 -5.13 2.11
CA PHE A 211 -4.85 -4.85 1.73
C PHE A 211 -4.85 -3.63 0.81
N ILE A 212 -5.31 -3.82 -0.43
CA ILE A 212 -5.35 -2.78 -1.46
C ILE A 212 -6.82 -2.47 -1.74
N LEU A 213 -7.26 -1.28 -1.34
CA LEU A 213 -8.60 -0.79 -1.61
C LEU A 213 -8.61 -0.05 -2.94
N LEU A 214 -9.48 -0.48 -3.82
CA LEU A 214 -9.61 0.04 -5.17
C LEU A 214 -10.89 0.84 -5.33
N SER A 215 -10.87 1.81 -6.23
CA SER A 215 -12.04 2.62 -6.58
C SER A 215 -12.04 2.98 -8.06
N ARG A 216 -13.23 3.12 -8.63
CA ARG A 216 -13.47 3.72 -9.94
C ARG A 216 -14.38 4.96 -9.81
N SER A 217 -15.02 5.12 -8.64
CA SER A 217 -15.87 6.28 -8.30
C SER A 217 -15.10 7.46 -7.75
N HIS A 218 -13.92 7.25 -7.16
CA HIS A 218 -13.09 8.28 -6.53
C HIS A 218 -12.63 9.34 -7.54
N TYR A 219 -12.55 10.62 -7.11
CA TYR A 219 -12.08 11.71 -7.98
C TYR A 219 -10.65 11.51 -8.48
N GLY A 220 -9.80 10.86 -7.70
CA GLY A 220 -8.43 10.50 -8.06
C GLY A 220 -8.34 9.63 -9.30
N PHE A 221 -9.36 8.81 -9.58
CA PHE A 221 -9.42 8.03 -10.81
C PHE A 221 -9.43 8.92 -12.06
N VAL A 222 -10.28 9.95 -12.08
CA VAL A 222 -10.32 10.93 -13.19
C VAL A 222 -9.03 11.73 -13.27
N LYS A 223 -8.49 12.17 -12.11
CA LYS A 223 -7.23 12.89 -12.03
C LYS A 223 -6.10 12.10 -12.68
N ARG A 224 -5.91 10.85 -12.29
CA ARG A 224 -4.82 10.00 -12.82
C ARG A 224 -5.04 9.58 -14.27
N LEU A 225 -6.29 9.38 -14.70
CA LEU A 225 -6.57 9.15 -16.12
C LEU A 225 -6.14 10.34 -16.99
N LEU A 226 -6.41 11.57 -16.53
CA LEU A 226 -5.99 12.79 -17.22
C LEU A 226 -4.45 12.92 -17.26
N GLU A 227 -3.78 12.72 -16.13
CA GLU A 227 -2.33 12.79 -16.03
C GLU A 227 -1.64 11.75 -16.93
N ASN A 228 -2.20 10.56 -17.06
CA ASN A 228 -1.67 9.50 -17.92
C ASN A 228 -1.90 9.75 -19.42
N GLU A 229 -2.94 10.47 -19.80
CA GLU A 229 -3.28 10.72 -21.21
C GLU A 229 -2.76 12.06 -21.75
N ILE A 230 -2.45 13.01 -20.85
CA ILE A 230 -2.12 14.39 -21.21
C ILE A 230 -0.71 14.72 -20.72
N PRO A 231 0.27 14.76 -21.64
CA PRO A 231 1.67 15.00 -21.30
C PRO A 231 1.89 16.30 -20.52
N GLU A 232 1.17 17.37 -20.87
CA GLU A 232 1.30 18.68 -20.23
C GLU A 232 0.88 18.70 -18.75
N LEU A 233 0.05 17.74 -18.32
CA LEU A 233 -0.24 17.53 -16.90
C LEU A 233 0.88 16.73 -16.23
N SER A 234 1.48 15.79 -16.94
CA SER A 234 2.55 14.94 -16.42
C SER A 234 3.86 15.72 -16.25
N ASP A 235 4.18 16.63 -17.15
CA ASP A 235 5.41 17.46 -17.10
C ASP A 235 5.25 18.76 -16.30
N GLY A 236 4.01 19.06 -15.82
CA GLY A 236 3.71 20.24 -15.03
C GLY A 236 3.54 21.54 -15.83
N THR A 237 3.54 21.49 -17.18
CA THR A 237 3.25 22.66 -18.05
C THR A 237 1.83 23.16 -17.82
N VAL A 238 0.88 22.25 -17.63
CA VAL A 238 -0.49 22.52 -17.20
C VAL A 238 -0.70 21.90 -15.82
N ILE A 239 -1.32 22.64 -14.93
CA ILE A 239 -1.57 22.22 -13.56
C ILE A 239 -3.05 21.94 -13.38
N LEU A 240 -3.38 20.74 -12.89
CA LEU A 240 -4.73 20.38 -12.46
C LEU A 240 -4.94 20.86 -11.02
N TYR A 241 -5.63 21.99 -10.88
CA TYR A 241 -5.85 22.66 -9.59
C TYR A 241 -6.82 21.89 -8.68
N SER A 242 -7.98 21.49 -9.22
CA SER A 242 -9.00 20.78 -8.45
C SER A 242 -9.89 19.93 -9.35
N VAL A 243 -10.53 18.92 -8.74
CA VAL A 243 -11.48 18.02 -9.40
C VAL A 243 -12.72 17.90 -8.51
N ALA A 244 -13.88 18.12 -9.09
CA ALA A 244 -15.18 17.83 -8.46
C ALA A 244 -15.92 16.80 -9.31
N ARG A 245 -16.27 15.65 -8.74
CA ARG A 245 -16.81 14.50 -9.45
C ARG A 245 -18.12 14.03 -8.86
N GLU A 246 -19.04 13.68 -9.74
CA GLU A 246 -20.20 12.84 -9.50
C GLU A 246 -20.11 11.66 -10.48
N ALA A 247 -19.56 10.55 -9.97
CA ALA A 247 -19.21 9.40 -10.77
C ALA A 247 -20.39 8.89 -11.62
N GLY A 248 -20.11 8.54 -12.88
CA GLY A 248 -21.12 8.06 -13.84
C GLY A 248 -22.05 9.16 -14.38
N SER A 249 -21.88 10.41 -13.97
CA SER A 249 -22.72 11.52 -14.42
C SER A 249 -21.90 12.67 -14.99
N ARG A 250 -21.19 13.42 -14.14
CA ARG A 250 -20.43 14.60 -14.56
C ARG A 250 -19.29 14.92 -13.61
N SER A 251 -18.17 15.35 -14.18
CA SER A 251 -17.03 15.90 -13.48
C SER A 251 -16.73 17.33 -13.94
N LYS A 252 -16.22 18.15 -13.04
CA LYS A 252 -15.59 19.44 -13.36
C LYS A 252 -14.15 19.40 -12.92
N ILE A 253 -13.26 19.83 -13.79
CA ILE A 253 -11.83 19.93 -13.52
C ILE A 253 -11.38 21.37 -13.71
N ALA A 254 -10.60 21.90 -12.79
CA ALA A 254 -10.02 23.23 -12.90
C ALA A 254 -8.53 23.11 -13.26
N VAL A 255 -8.11 23.80 -14.31
CA VAL A 255 -6.74 23.76 -14.82
C VAL A 255 -6.20 25.17 -15.01
N TYR A 256 -4.88 25.33 -14.88
CA TYR A 256 -4.19 26.57 -15.20
C TYR A 256 -2.76 26.27 -15.68
N THR A 257 -2.10 27.30 -16.13
CA THR A 257 -0.68 27.26 -16.49
C THR A 257 -0.03 28.58 -16.08
N ASP A 258 1.27 28.53 -15.75
CA ASP A 258 2.08 29.73 -15.52
C ASP A 258 2.78 30.19 -16.80
N TYR A 259 2.56 29.54 -17.94
CA TYR A 259 3.16 29.87 -19.23
C TYR A 259 2.21 30.63 -20.14
N ASP A 260 2.49 31.88 -20.44
CA ASP A 260 1.61 32.78 -21.22
C ASP A 260 1.21 32.27 -22.61
N LYS A 261 2.00 31.39 -23.20
CA LYS A 261 1.77 30.87 -24.58
C LYS A 261 1.03 29.54 -24.62
N VAL A 262 0.65 28.99 -23.47
CA VAL A 262 -0.01 27.70 -23.36
C VAL A 262 -1.48 27.91 -23.04
N ASP A 263 -2.37 27.34 -23.84
CA ASP A 263 -3.80 27.22 -23.53
C ASP A 263 -4.02 25.95 -22.68
N PRO A 264 -4.26 26.05 -21.36
CA PRO A 264 -4.41 24.90 -20.52
C PRO A 264 -5.69 24.11 -20.83
N VAL A 265 -6.77 24.77 -21.27
CA VAL A 265 -8.04 24.10 -21.61
C VAL A 265 -7.89 23.35 -22.96
N GLY A 266 -7.27 24.01 -23.93
CA GLY A 266 -6.99 23.39 -25.23
C GLY A 266 -6.04 22.18 -25.11
N ALA A 267 -5.04 22.24 -24.23
CA ALA A 267 -4.12 21.13 -23.98
C ALA A 267 -4.86 19.89 -23.43
N ILE A 268 -5.82 20.07 -22.53
CA ILE A 268 -6.64 18.97 -21.99
C ILE A 268 -7.55 18.37 -23.04
N ILE A 269 -8.24 19.21 -23.81
CA ILE A 269 -9.19 18.75 -24.80
C ILE A 269 -8.47 18.06 -25.96
N GLY A 270 -7.36 18.64 -26.39
CA GLY A 270 -6.59 18.15 -27.54
C GLY A 270 -7.27 18.44 -28.88
N GLU A 271 -6.56 18.17 -29.98
CA GLU A 271 -7.07 18.39 -31.32
C GLU A 271 -8.37 17.60 -31.55
N LYS A 272 -9.46 18.29 -31.89
CA LYS A 272 -10.82 17.71 -32.10
C LYS A 272 -11.32 16.85 -30.92
N GLY A 273 -10.82 17.11 -29.70
CA GLY A 273 -11.22 16.37 -28.50
C GLY A 273 -10.58 15.00 -28.33
N ASN A 274 -9.54 14.68 -29.09
CA ASN A 274 -8.91 13.37 -29.07
C ASN A 274 -8.44 12.92 -27.68
N ARG A 275 -7.80 13.82 -26.93
CA ARG A 275 -7.24 13.50 -25.61
C ARG A 275 -8.33 13.25 -24.59
N ILE A 276 -9.24 14.21 -24.46
CA ILE A 276 -10.34 14.08 -23.48
C ILE A 276 -11.24 12.88 -23.78
N ASN A 277 -11.46 12.53 -25.07
CA ASN A 277 -12.28 11.40 -25.46
C ASN A 277 -11.69 10.06 -25.04
N ARG A 278 -10.35 9.92 -24.98
CA ARG A 278 -9.71 8.72 -24.45
C ARG A 278 -9.98 8.54 -22.95
N VAL A 279 -9.98 9.65 -22.19
CA VAL A 279 -10.35 9.62 -20.79
C VAL A 279 -11.84 9.29 -20.63
N LEU A 280 -12.71 9.94 -21.40
CA LEU A 280 -14.17 9.72 -21.36
C LEU A 280 -14.56 8.29 -21.68
N SER A 281 -13.82 7.60 -22.57
CA SER A 281 -14.06 6.20 -22.90
C SER A 281 -13.89 5.25 -21.71
N GLN A 282 -13.16 5.66 -20.67
CA GLN A 282 -12.95 4.90 -19.43
C GLN A 282 -13.98 5.19 -18.33
N LEU A 283 -14.91 6.12 -18.57
CA LEU A 283 -15.77 6.70 -17.54
C LEU A 283 -17.27 6.39 -17.73
N ASN A 284 -17.59 5.37 -18.53
CA ASN A 284 -18.96 4.88 -18.69
C ASN A 284 -20.01 5.98 -18.98
N GLY A 285 -19.69 6.91 -19.90
CA GLY A 285 -20.61 7.99 -20.30
C GLY A 285 -20.63 9.23 -19.39
N GLU A 286 -19.78 9.29 -18.39
CA GLU A 286 -19.56 10.49 -17.57
C GLU A 286 -19.05 11.64 -18.43
N LYS A 287 -19.51 12.88 -18.19
CA LYS A 287 -19.07 14.09 -18.90
C LYS A 287 -18.02 14.81 -18.08
N ILE A 288 -17.03 15.43 -18.74
CA ILE A 288 -16.02 16.26 -18.09
C ILE A 288 -16.12 17.69 -18.62
N ASP A 289 -16.30 18.65 -17.72
CA ASP A 289 -16.19 20.08 -18.00
C ASP A 289 -14.79 20.54 -17.59
N VAL A 290 -14.05 21.11 -18.54
CA VAL A 290 -12.73 21.69 -18.31
C VAL A 290 -12.87 23.18 -18.04
N ILE A 291 -12.46 23.61 -16.85
CA ILE A 291 -12.65 24.96 -16.34
C ILE A 291 -11.29 25.63 -16.19
N LEU A 292 -11.17 26.86 -16.72
CA LEU A 292 -10.00 27.66 -16.47
C LEU A 292 -10.03 28.18 -15.01
N TYR A 293 -9.01 27.84 -14.24
CA TYR A 293 -8.82 28.40 -12.91
C TYR A 293 -8.41 29.87 -13.00
N ASP A 294 -8.92 30.69 -12.12
CA ASP A 294 -8.52 32.08 -11.94
C ASP A 294 -8.18 32.35 -10.47
N ARG A 295 -7.20 33.21 -10.22
CA ARG A 295 -6.84 33.62 -8.86
C ARG A 295 -7.90 34.49 -8.18
N ASP A 296 -8.68 35.22 -8.99
CA ASP A 296 -9.87 35.92 -8.54
C ASP A 296 -10.99 34.91 -8.27
N PRO A 297 -11.44 34.74 -7.01
CA PRO A 297 -12.49 33.80 -6.67
C PRO A 297 -13.80 34.03 -7.44
N ALA A 298 -14.15 35.30 -7.71
CA ALA A 298 -15.37 35.61 -8.42
C ALA A 298 -15.32 35.09 -9.87
N LYS A 299 -14.20 35.32 -10.56
CA LYS A 299 -13.99 34.82 -11.92
C LYS A 299 -13.90 33.30 -11.94
N PHE A 300 -13.23 32.69 -10.95
CA PHE A 300 -13.17 31.22 -10.88
C PHE A 300 -14.55 30.59 -10.68
N ILE A 301 -15.39 31.16 -9.83
CA ILE A 301 -16.77 30.71 -9.64
C ILE A 301 -17.60 30.93 -10.93
N GLN A 302 -17.43 32.05 -11.60
CA GLN A 302 -18.06 32.33 -12.89
C GLN A 302 -17.73 31.27 -13.92
N ASN A 303 -16.43 30.95 -14.08
CA ASN A 303 -15.97 29.91 -14.99
C ASN A 303 -16.53 28.52 -14.59
N ALA A 304 -16.54 28.22 -13.29
CA ALA A 304 -17.01 26.95 -12.75
C ALA A 304 -18.51 26.70 -12.97
N LEU A 305 -19.31 27.75 -13.12
CA LEU A 305 -20.75 27.66 -13.40
C LEU A 305 -21.03 27.36 -14.87
N SER A 306 -20.04 27.32 -15.76
CA SER A 306 -20.23 26.84 -17.14
C SER A 306 -21.11 25.55 -17.15
N PRO A 307 -22.08 25.41 -18.08
CA PRO A 307 -22.26 26.17 -19.33
C PRO A 307 -23.10 27.46 -19.19
N ALA A 308 -23.50 27.88 -17.97
CA ALA A 308 -24.17 29.16 -17.80
C ALA A 308 -23.25 30.31 -18.25
N ARG A 309 -23.83 31.30 -18.89
CA ARG A 309 -23.13 32.51 -19.38
C ARG A 309 -23.68 33.73 -18.67
N ASP A 310 -22.93 34.82 -18.78
CA ASP A 310 -23.34 36.13 -18.23
C ASP A 310 -23.74 36.05 -16.74
N VAL A 311 -22.88 35.36 -15.97
CA VAL A 311 -23.01 35.20 -14.51
C VAL A 311 -22.23 36.29 -13.82
N GLU A 312 -22.88 37.15 -13.03
CA GLU A 312 -22.21 38.06 -12.12
C GLU A 312 -22.02 37.39 -10.78
N VAL A 313 -20.78 37.38 -10.25
CA VAL A 313 -20.46 36.74 -8.96
C VAL A 313 -20.05 37.81 -7.95
N ARG A 314 -20.68 37.81 -6.78
CA ARG A 314 -20.33 38.62 -5.63
C ARG A 314 -19.89 37.74 -4.48
N ILE A 315 -18.68 38.00 -3.96
CA ILE A 315 -18.20 37.34 -2.75
C ILE A 315 -18.87 38.03 -1.55
N VAL A 316 -19.63 37.28 -0.77
CA VAL A 316 -20.35 37.77 0.40
C VAL A 316 -19.49 37.65 1.65
N ASP A 317 -18.82 36.53 1.82
CA ASP A 317 -17.93 36.28 2.96
C ASP A 317 -16.72 35.45 2.51
N GLU A 318 -15.57 36.07 2.53
CA GLU A 318 -14.30 35.36 2.19
C GLU A 318 -13.90 34.35 3.25
N LYS A 319 -14.14 34.60 4.54
CA LYS A 319 -13.76 33.70 5.64
C LYS A 319 -14.59 32.42 5.61
N ASN A 320 -15.90 32.56 5.41
CA ASN A 320 -16.80 31.41 5.33
C ASN A 320 -16.91 30.86 3.89
N ARG A 321 -16.22 31.50 2.93
CA ARG A 321 -16.24 31.16 1.51
C ARG A 321 -17.67 31.10 0.95
N GLU A 322 -18.43 32.19 1.10
CA GLU A 322 -19.79 32.34 0.62
C GLU A 322 -19.84 33.30 -0.55
N ALA A 323 -20.54 32.93 -1.60
CA ALA A 323 -20.70 33.74 -2.81
C ALA A 323 -22.13 33.67 -3.33
N ILE A 324 -22.59 34.75 -3.92
CA ILE A 324 -23.86 34.85 -4.67
C ILE A 324 -23.52 34.95 -6.15
N ALA A 325 -24.09 34.07 -6.95
CA ALA A 325 -24.03 34.13 -8.40
C ALA A 325 -25.39 34.59 -8.94
N ILE A 326 -25.37 35.74 -9.59
CA ILE A 326 -26.55 36.41 -10.15
C ILE A 326 -26.63 36.02 -11.61
N VAL A 327 -27.77 35.51 -12.00
CA VAL A 327 -28.02 35.00 -13.37
C VAL A 327 -29.34 35.51 -13.89
N ASN A 328 -29.46 35.68 -15.21
CA ASN A 328 -30.74 35.94 -15.88
C ASN A 328 -31.61 34.66 -15.88
N ASP A 329 -32.87 34.81 -16.15
CA ASP A 329 -33.83 33.69 -16.14
C ASP A 329 -33.47 32.56 -17.09
N GLU A 330 -32.90 32.86 -18.25
CA GLU A 330 -32.48 31.86 -19.26
C GLU A 330 -31.34 31.03 -18.76
N ASN A 331 -30.37 31.61 -18.07
CA ASN A 331 -29.19 30.94 -17.56
C ASN A 331 -29.40 30.29 -16.19
N SER A 332 -30.45 30.63 -15.46
CA SER A 332 -30.72 30.11 -14.11
C SER A 332 -30.79 28.58 -14.09
N SER A 333 -31.53 27.99 -15.03
CA SER A 333 -31.62 26.53 -15.13
C SER A 333 -30.27 25.87 -15.47
N LEU A 334 -29.42 26.52 -16.27
CA LEU A 334 -28.07 26.03 -16.62
C LEU A 334 -27.12 26.17 -15.43
N ALA A 335 -27.15 27.29 -14.71
CA ALA A 335 -26.32 27.51 -13.54
C ALA A 335 -26.62 26.53 -12.42
N ILE A 336 -27.89 26.26 -12.15
CA ILE A 336 -28.30 25.26 -11.15
C ILE A 336 -28.04 23.85 -11.65
N GLY A 337 -28.43 23.54 -12.89
CA GLY A 337 -28.33 22.21 -13.49
C GLY A 337 -29.41 21.24 -12.96
N LYS A 338 -29.50 20.06 -13.59
CA LYS A 338 -30.43 19.01 -13.20
C LYS A 338 -30.22 18.60 -11.73
N LYS A 339 -31.26 18.75 -10.89
CA LYS A 339 -31.18 18.44 -9.44
C LYS A 339 -30.06 19.20 -8.70
N GLY A 340 -29.72 20.41 -9.16
CA GLY A 340 -28.64 21.21 -8.55
C GLY A 340 -27.23 20.70 -8.83
N GLN A 341 -27.03 19.79 -9.79
CA GLN A 341 -25.74 19.15 -10.06
C GLN A 341 -24.65 20.16 -10.46
N ASN A 342 -24.97 21.13 -11.32
CA ASN A 342 -23.99 22.09 -11.81
C ASN A 342 -23.44 22.97 -10.69
N VAL A 343 -24.33 23.62 -9.91
CA VAL A 343 -23.92 24.47 -8.78
C VAL A 343 -23.23 23.68 -7.69
N LYS A 344 -23.65 22.43 -7.42
CA LYS A 344 -23.02 21.55 -6.44
C LYS A 344 -21.59 21.17 -6.84
N LEU A 345 -21.37 20.84 -8.11
CA LEU A 345 -20.03 20.56 -8.64
C LEU A 345 -19.16 21.82 -8.65
N ALA A 346 -19.71 22.98 -9.05
CA ALA A 346 -19.01 24.25 -9.00
C ALA A 346 -18.60 24.62 -7.56
N SER A 347 -19.50 24.45 -6.59
CA SER A 347 -19.19 24.66 -5.17
C SER A 347 -18.09 23.77 -4.64
N ARG A 348 -18.10 22.48 -5.00
CA ARG A 348 -17.02 21.55 -4.63
C ARG A 348 -15.69 21.89 -5.30
N LEU A 349 -15.73 22.28 -6.58
CA LEU A 349 -14.56 22.64 -7.36
C LEU A 349 -13.85 23.88 -6.80
N THR A 350 -14.64 24.93 -6.52
CA THR A 350 -14.14 26.25 -6.05
C THR A 350 -13.95 26.32 -4.55
N LYS A 351 -14.55 25.37 -3.80
CA LYS A 351 -14.64 25.35 -2.33
C LYS A 351 -15.39 26.54 -1.75
N TYR A 352 -16.31 27.12 -2.52
CA TYR A 352 -17.24 28.17 -2.09
C TYR A 352 -18.64 27.62 -1.99
N LYS A 353 -19.41 28.10 -1.02
CA LYS A 353 -20.86 27.93 -1.00
C LYS A 353 -21.48 28.95 -1.97
N ILE A 354 -22.04 28.46 -3.06
CA ILE A 354 -22.58 29.30 -4.13
C ILE A 354 -24.08 29.30 -4.03
N LEU A 355 -24.67 30.48 -3.82
CA LEU A 355 -26.09 30.70 -3.88
C LEU A 355 -26.43 31.31 -5.25
N ILE A 356 -27.33 30.67 -5.99
CA ILE A 356 -27.82 31.23 -7.27
C ILE A 356 -29.01 32.12 -6.98
N LYS A 357 -28.97 33.41 -7.41
CA LYS A 357 -30.07 34.35 -7.40
C LYS A 357 -30.39 34.83 -8.82
N LYS A 358 -31.62 35.10 -9.11
CA LYS A 358 -32.01 35.75 -10.36
C LYS A 358 -31.89 37.26 -10.24
N VAL A 359 -31.68 37.93 -11.37
CA VAL A 359 -31.54 39.40 -11.42
C VAL A 359 -32.73 40.10 -10.73
N GLY A 360 -33.98 39.61 -10.90
CA GLY A 360 -35.18 40.19 -10.26
C GLY A 360 -35.34 39.94 -8.75
N GLU A 361 -34.55 38.99 -8.18
CA GLU A 361 -34.63 38.65 -6.75
C GLU A 361 -33.71 39.52 -5.88
N LEU A 362 -32.96 40.44 -6.48
CA LEU A 362 -32.04 41.34 -5.77
C LEU A 362 -32.72 42.63 -5.28
N ASP A 363 -33.88 42.98 -5.85
CA ASP A 363 -34.58 44.23 -5.56
C ASP A 363 -35.57 44.06 -4.38
N GLU A 364 -35.67 42.88 -3.78
CA GLU A 364 -36.60 42.59 -2.68
C GLU A 364 -35.94 42.52 -1.29
N GLU A 365 -34.64 42.75 -1.16
CA GLU A 365 -33.89 42.87 0.12
C GLU A 365 -33.27 44.29 0.24
#